data_97af0d0f96b4603d95049f4c84cad899
#
_entry.id   97af0d0f96b4603d95049f4c84cad899
#
_cell.length_a   1.000
_cell.length_b   1.000
_cell.length_c   1.000
_cell.angle_alpha   90.00
_cell.angle_beta   90.00
_cell.angle_gamma   90.00
#
_symmetry.space_group_name_H-M   'P 1'
#
loop_
_entity.id
_entity.type
_entity.pdbx_description
1 polymer ?
#
loop_
_entity_poly.entity_id
_entity_poly.type
_entity_poly.pdbx_seq_one_letter_code
_entity_poly.pdbx_strand_id
1 'polypeptide(L)'
;MRQKIYVDMDGVIADHFNYLGRINGYDHWKDIPNIETAHTELFGTDYFFKVPNFWGWDQSGSTIENKSAKLVNFVRDICEKIGFDYGICSSPLKGDFNNSAYWKRRWLEYNGYMPESSNDCVFTLDKPKYATARMVGLPNILIDDRPDNINKFNAAGGVGILFQHDKDDLEEYLFEEIRHCLEHIR
;
A
#
# COMPACT_ATOMS: atom_id res chain seq x y z
N MET A 1 -6.47 -0.67 -21.93
CA MET A 1 -6.09 -0.47 -20.51
C MET A 1 -4.58 -0.35 -20.46
N ARG A 2 -4.06 0.66 -19.77
CA ARG A 2 -2.62 0.87 -19.58
C ARG A 2 -2.07 -0.08 -18.50
N GLN A 3 -0.78 -0.27 -18.47
CA GLN A 3 -0.08 -0.85 -17.33
C GLN A 3 -0.27 0.04 -16.10
N LYS A 4 -0.11 -0.53 -14.91
CA LYS A 4 -0.35 0.18 -13.65
C LYS A 4 0.81 0.00 -12.68
N ILE A 5 1.03 1.03 -11.88
CA ILE A 5 1.77 0.90 -10.64
C ILE A 5 0.75 0.88 -9.50
N TYR A 6 0.56 -0.28 -8.90
CA TYR A 6 -0.26 -0.47 -7.73
C TYR A 6 0.52 -0.23 -6.45
N VAL A 7 -0.09 0.47 -5.51
CA VAL A 7 0.44 0.70 -4.17
C VAL A 7 -0.48 0.00 -3.17
N ASP A 8 0.08 -0.81 -2.26
CA ASP A 8 -0.67 -1.31 -1.11
C ASP A 8 -0.92 -0.18 -0.10
N MET A 9 -1.85 -0.40 0.81
CA MET A 9 -2.14 0.57 1.87
C MET A 9 -1.39 0.24 3.16
N ASP A 10 -1.73 -0.90 3.79
CA ASP A 10 -1.23 -1.26 5.12
C ASP A 10 0.27 -1.52 5.07
N GLY A 11 1.03 -0.80 5.87
CA GLY A 11 2.49 -0.93 5.90
C GLY A 11 3.24 -0.17 4.79
N VAL A 12 2.52 0.37 3.77
CA VAL A 12 3.12 1.13 2.65
C VAL A 12 2.75 2.60 2.70
N ILE A 13 1.46 2.96 2.75
CA ILE A 13 1.01 4.36 2.87
C ILE A 13 0.17 4.61 4.12
N ALA A 14 -0.34 3.57 4.76
CA ALA A 14 -1.09 3.63 6.02
C ALA A 14 -0.28 2.93 7.13
N ASP A 15 0.02 3.65 8.21
CA ASP A 15 0.78 3.16 9.37
C ASP A 15 -0.05 2.22 10.24
N HIS A 16 -0.64 1.21 9.57
CA HIS A 16 -1.57 0.26 10.16
C HIS A 16 -0.97 -0.53 11.32
N PHE A 17 0.21 -1.08 11.12
CA PHE A 17 0.81 -2.00 12.10
C PHE A 17 1.22 -1.31 13.39
N ASN A 18 1.87 -0.15 13.32
CA ASN A 18 2.22 0.62 14.50
C ASN A 18 0.96 1.15 15.20
N TYR A 19 -0.05 1.56 14.42
CA TYR A 19 -1.33 1.99 14.97
C TYR A 19 -2.05 0.85 15.70
N LEU A 20 -2.07 -0.35 15.11
CA LEU A 20 -2.64 -1.54 15.74
C LEU A 20 -1.93 -1.89 17.06
N GLY A 21 -0.60 -1.84 17.10
CA GLY A 21 0.17 -2.01 18.32
C GLY A 21 -0.28 -1.02 19.40
N ARG A 22 -0.23 0.28 19.08
CA ARG A 22 -0.55 1.37 20.02
C ARG A 22 -1.95 1.27 20.63
N ILE A 23 -2.99 0.98 19.84
CA ILE A 23 -4.36 0.87 20.39
C ILE A 23 -4.57 -0.36 21.25
N ASN A 24 -3.72 -1.38 21.13
CA ASN A 24 -3.70 -2.57 21.96
C ASN A 24 -2.71 -2.46 23.13
N GLY A 25 -2.03 -1.31 23.32
CA GLY A 25 -1.10 -1.07 24.42
C GLY A 25 0.28 -1.71 24.24
N TYR A 26 0.69 -2.00 23.00
CA TYR A 26 1.99 -2.60 22.66
C TYR A 26 2.82 -1.63 21.81
N ASP A 27 4.13 -1.62 22.02
CA ASP A 27 5.07 -0.84 21.21
C ASP A 27 5.20 -1.41 19.81
N HIS A 28 5.05 -2.72 19.66
CA HIS A 28 5.11 -3.40 18.38
C HIS A 28 3.92 -4.36 18.20
N TRP A 29 3.30 -4.36 17.02
CA TRP A 29 2.12 -5.20 16.74
C TRP A 29 2.37 -6.70 16.88
N LYS A 30 3.62 -7.19 16.67
CA LYS A 30 3.98 -8.61 16.86
C LYS A 30 3.95 -9.05 18.32
N ASP A 31 3.97 -8.10 19.25
CA ASP A 31 3.91 -8.38 20.69
C ASP A 31 2.46 -8.57 21.16
N ILE A 32 1.47 -8.31 20.31
CA ILE A 32 0.05 -8.58 20.60
C ILE A 32 -0.13 -10.10 20.71
N PRO A 33 -0.53 -10.64 21.90
CA PRO A 33 -0.55 -12.09 22.14
C PRO A 33 -1.52 -12.85 21.24
N ASN A 34 -2.58 -12.20 20.77
CA ASN A 34 -3.59 -12.79 19.91
C ASN A 34 -4.02 -11.79 18.84
N ILE A 35 -3.21 -11.67 17.80
CA ILE A 35 -3.43 -10.74 16.69
C ILE A 35 -4.75 -11.01 15.94
N GLU A 36 -5.19 -12.27 15.87
CA GLU A 36 -6.44 -12.63 15.20
C GLU A 36 -7.65 -12.10 15.98
N THR A 37 -7.62 -12.18 17.31
CA THR A 37 -8.66 -11.59 18.16
C THR A 37 -8.64 -10.06 18.02
N ALA A 38 -7.48 -9.41 18.09
CA ALA A 38 -7.35 -7.97 17.90
C ALA A 38 -7.94 -7.52 16.55
N HIS A 39 -7.71 -8.28 15.47
CA HIS A 39 -8.35 -8.01 14.18
C HIS A 39 -9.87 -8.22 14.20
N THR A 40 -10.35 -9.26 14.90
CA THR A 40 -11.79 -9.54 14.99
C THR A 40 -12.54 -8.44 15.76
N GLU A 41 -11.91 -7.83 16.75
CA GLU A 41 -12.48 -6.70 17.51
C GLU A 41 -12.64 -5.43 16.66
N LEU A 42 -11.98 -5.36 15.51
CA LEU A 42 -12.11 -4.25 14.55
C LEU A 42 -13.32 -4.41 13.61
N PHE A 43 -13.96 -5.57 13.59
CA PHE A 43 -15.10 -5.84 12.69
C PHE A 43 -16.23 -4.84 12.93
N GLY A 44 -16.80 -4.32 11.86
CA GLY A 44 -17.88 -3.33 11.90
C GLY A 44 -17.49 -1.93 12.38
N THR A 45 -16.21 -1.69 12.70
CA THR A 45 -15.72 -0.38 13.17
C THR A 45 -15.18 0.48 12.03
N ASP A 46 -14.98 1.77 12.33
CA ASP A 46 -14.33 2.74 11.45
C ASP A 46 -12.79 2.77 11.59
N TYR A 47 -12.21 1.68 12.07
CA TYR A 47 -10.78 1.57 12.40
C TYR A 47 -9.87 2.09 11.29
N PHE A 48 -10.05 1.61 10.04
CA PHE A 48 -9.18 1.99 8.93
C PHE A 48 -9.21 3.47 8.60
N PHE A 49 -10.31 4.18 8.92
CA PHE A 49 -10.38 5.63 8.75
C PHE A 49 -9.48 6.38 9.73
N LYS A 50 -9.17 5.79 10.87
CA LYS A 50 -8.35 6.39 11.94
C LYS A 50 -6.87 6.08 11.83
N VAL A 51 -6.47 5.16 10.94
CA VAL A 51 -5.06 4.81 10.72
C VAL A 51 -4.29 6.04 10.25
N PRO A 52 -3.15 6.38 10.88
CA PRO A 52 -2.36 7.53 10.46
C PRO A 52 -1.56 7.27 9.17
N ASN A 53 -1.11 8.35 8.53
CA ASN A 53 -0.06 8.30 7.52
C ASN A 53 1.29 7.95 8.16
N PHE A 54 2.26 7.53 7.37
CA PHE A 54 3.66 7.52 7.78
C PHE A 54 4.24 8.94 7.78
N TRP A 55 4.94 9.28 8.86
CA TRP A 55 5.53 10.59 9.06
C TRP A 55 7.04 10.49 9.27
N GLY A 56 7.80 11.44 8.70
CA GLY A 56 9.17 11.69 9.05
C GLY A 56 9.27 12.65 10.24
N TRP A 57 10.28 12.44 11.10
CA TRP A 57 10.53 13.21 12.31
C TRP A 57 11.93 13.81 12.27
N ASP A 58 12.10 15.01 12.76
CA ASP A 58 13.42 15.60 12.97
C ASP A 58 14.02 15.18 14.32
N GLN A 59 15.24 15.62 14.59
CA GLN A 59 15.94 15.34 15.85
C GLN A 59 15.26 15.93 17.09
N SER A 60 14.38 16.92 16.93
CA SER A 60 13.58 17.52 18.00
C SER A 60 12.29 16.73 18.29
N GLY A 61 11.96 15.72 17.47
CA GLY A 61 10.70 14.99 17.52
C GLY A 61 9.54 15.75 16.85
N SER A 62 9.83 16.77 16.04
CA SER A 62 8.82 17.48 15.25
C SER A 62 8.57 16.76 13.92
N THR A 63 7.31 16.69 13.50
CA THR A 63 6.93 16.13 12.19
C THR A 63 7.42 17.04 11.07
N ILE A 64 8.23 16.51 10.16
CA ILE A 64 8.82 17.28 9.05
C ILE A 64 8.25 16.91 7.69
N GLU A 65 7.76 15.69 7.51
CA GLU A 65 7.35 15.20 6.21
C GLU A 65 6.24 14.14 6.31
N ASN A 66 5.23 14.23 5.44
CA ASN A 66 4.29 13.15 5.21
C ASN A 66 4.86 12.19 4.16
N LYS A 67 5.48 11.11 4.62
CA LYS A 67 6.11 10.09 3.75
C LYS A 67 5.10 9.38 2.85
N SER A 68 3.88 9.17 3.34
CA SER A 68 2.80 8.57 2.54
C SER A 68 2.42 9.47 1.35
N ALA A 69 2.25 10.77 1.58
CA ALA A 69 1.97 11.73 0.51
C ALA A 69 3.14 11.82 -0.49
N LYS A 70 4.37 11.81 0.00
CA LYS A 70 5.57 11.85 -0.86
C LYS A 70 5.63 10.63 -1.77
N LEU A 71 5.37 9.43 -1.25
CA LEU A 71 5.32 8.19 -2.04
C LEU A 71 4.23 8.26 -3.11
N VAL A 72 3.00 8.59 -2.72
CA VAL A 72 1.87 8.66 -3.65
C VAL A 72 2.12 9.67 -4.77
N ASN A 73 2.62 10.86 -4.44
CA ASN A 73 2.92 11.90 -5.43
C ASN A 73 4.03 11.45 -6.38
N PHE A 74 5.10 10.84 -5.87
CA PHE A 74 6.17 10.29 -6.71
C PHE A 74 5.67 9.24 -7.70
N VAL A 75 4.82 8.29 -7.24
CA VAL A 75 4.26 7.26 -8.12
C VAL A 75 3.35 7.87 -9.17
N ARG A 76 2.52 8.85 -8.82
CA ARG A 76 1.66 9.56 -9.77
C ARG A 76 2.47 10.30 -10.84
N ASP A 77 3.50 11.03 -10.43
CA ASP A 77 4.37 11.78 -11.34
C ASP A 77 5.09 10.85 -12.32
N ILE A 78 5.54 9.69 -11.85
CA ILE A 78 6.15 8.69 -12.74
C ILE A 78 5.11 8.10 -13.68
N CYS A 79 3.94 7.69 -13.20
CA CYS A 79 2.86 7.15 -14.03
C CYS A 79 2.50 8.12 -15.17
N GLU A 80 2.35 9.41 -14.87
CA GLU A 80 2.07 10.44 -15.88
C GLU A 80 3.17 10.52 -16.95
N LYS A 81 4.45 10.53 -16.53
CA LYS A 81 5.60 10.62 -17.43
C LYS A 81 5.75 9.43 -18.37
N ILE A 82 5.40 8.23 -17.92
CA ILE A 82 5.59 6.99 -18.70
C ILE A 82 4.32 6.45 -19.36
N GLY A 83 3.17 7.07 -19.08
CA GLY A 83 1.88 6.66 -19.62
C GLY A 83 1.26 5.44 -18.94
N PHE A 84 1.60 5.18 -17.67
CA PHE A 84 0.97 4.20 -16.81
C PHE A 84 -0.19 4.84 -16.03
N ASP A 85 -1.02 4.00 -15.40
CA ASP A 85 -2.03 4.48 -14.46
C ASP A 85 -1.55 4.19 -13.01
N TYR A 86 -1.76 5.16 -12.12
CA TYR A 86 -1.63 4.93 -10.68
C TYR A 86 -2.82 4.13 -10.16
N GLY A 87 -2.58 3.14 -9.31
CA GLY A 87 -3.63 2.32 -8.72
C GLY A 87 -3.37 1.99 -7.24
N ILE A 88 -4.44 1.59 -6.56
CA ILE A 88 -4.39 0.99 -5.21
C ILE A 88 -4.75 -0.48 -5.33
N CYS A 89 -3.96 -1.36 -4.67
CA CYS A 89 -4.29 -2.79 -4.57
C CYS A 89 -4.05 -3.27 -3.14
N SER A 90 -5.09 -3.22 -2.30
CA SER A 90 -4.99 -3.50 -0.87
C SER A 90 -5.92 -4.63 -0.44
N SER A 91 -5.49 -5.38 0.59
CA SER A 91 -6.29 -6.45 1.17
C SER A 91 -7.22 -5.92 2.25
N PRO A 92 -8.53 -6.13 2.13
CA PRO A 92 -9.46 -5.90 3.23
C PRO A 92 -9.26 -6.90 4.36
N LEU A 93 -9.82 -6.60 5.52
CA LEU A 93 -9.78 -7.49 6.66
C LEU A 93 -10.57 -8.77 6.37
N LYS A 94 -9.93 -9.92 6.51
CA LYS A 94 -10.58 -11.22 6.31
C LYS A 94 -11.69 -11.40 7.36
N GLY A 95 -12.91 -11.63 6.92
CA GLY A 95 -14.09 -11.73 7.79
C GLY A 95 -14.92 -10.45 7.87
N ASP A 96 -14.35 -9.28 7.49
CA ASP A 96 -15.06 -7.99 7.47
C ASP A 96 -14.77 -7.21 6.16
N PHE A 97 -14.81 -7.92 5.05
CA PHE A 97 -14.37 -7.43 3.74
C PHE A 97 -15.03 -6.10 3.35
N ASN A 98 -16.34 -6.05 3.33
CA ASN A 98 -17.07 -4.90 2.79
C ASN A 98 -16.89 -3.66 3.66
N ASN A 99 -16.96 -3.80 4.97
CA ASN A 99 -16.79 -2.69 5.91
C ASN A 99 -15.35 -2.17 5.89
N SER A 100 -14.36 -3.06 5.97
CA SER A 100 -12.96 -2.64 5.94
C SER A 100 -12.57 -2.00 4.60
N ALA A 101 -13.05 -2.51 3.46
CA ALA A 101 -12.86 -1.90 2.14
C ALA A 101 -13.52 -0.52 2.04
N TYR A 102 -14.73 -0.36 2.61
CA TYR A 102 -15.41 0.94 2.66
C TYR A 102 -14.57 1.98 3.42
N TRP A 103 -14.10 1.66 4.62
CA TRP A 103 -13.32 2.61 5.43
C TRP A 103 -11.92 2.88 4.87
N LYS A 104 -11.27 1.89 4.25
CA LYS A 104 -10.04 2.10 3.48
C LYS A 104 -10.25 3.08 2.32
N ARG A 105 -11.35 2.95 1.58
CA ARG A 105 -11.69 3.90 0.51
C ARG A 105 -11.91 5.31 1.05
N ARG A 106 -12.67 5.46 2.15
CA ARG A 106 -12.88 6.75 2.80
C ARG A 106 -11.58 7.39 3.28
N TRP A 107 -10.65 6.57 3.78
CA TRP A 107 -9.31 7.02 4.15
C TRP A 107 -8.52 7.55 2.95
N LEU A 108 -8.53 6.83 1.83
CA LEU A 108 -7.88 7.28 0.59
C LEU A 108 -8.49 8.59 0.07
N GLU A 109 -9.80 8.74 0.10
CA GLU A 109 -10.52 9.96 -0.29
C GLU A 109 -10.11 11.14 0.61
N TYR A 110 -10.12 10.94 1.92
CA TYR A 110 -9.78 11.96 2.90
C TYR A 110 -8.34 12.47 2.77
N ASN A 111 -7.39 11.56 2.49
CA ASN A 111 -5.98 11.89 2.31
C ASN A 111 -5.62 12.36 0.88
N GLY A 112 -6.56 12.33 -0.06
CA GLY A 112 -6.31 12.70 -1.45
C GLY A 112 -5.50 11.67 -2.24
N TYR A 113 -5.52 10.39 -1.82
CA TYR A 113 -4.72 9.31 -2.44
C TYR A 113 -5.52 8.43 -3.40
N MET A 114 -6.79 8.73 -3.64
CA MET A 114 -7.60 7.98 -4.60
C MET A 114 -7.02 8.07 -6.02
N PRO A 115 -6.95 6.95 -6.76
CA PRO A 115 -6.71 6.98 -8.20
C PRO A 115 -7.76 7.83 -8.94
N GLU A 116 -7.41 8.37 -10.12
CA GLU A 116 -8.34 9.12 -10.96
C GLU A 116 -9.57 8.30 -11.34
N SER A 117 -9.35 7.03 -11.71
CA SER A 117 -10.42 6.07 -11.94
C SER A 117 -10.69 5.24 -10.69
N SER A 118 -11.93 5.18 -10.23
CA SER A 118 -12.34 4.32 -9.12
C SER A 118 -12.11 2.82 -9.41
N ASN A 119 -12.03 2.44 -10.69
CA ASN A 119 -11.70 1.07 -11.10
C ASN A 119 -10.24 0.68 -10.82
N ASP A 120 -9.38 1.66 -10.57
CA ASP A 120 -7.97 1.46 -10.26
C ASP A 120 -7.72 1.38 -8.74
N CYS A 121 -8.79 1.51 -7.94
CA CYS A 121 -8.78 1.26 -6.51
C CYS A 121 -9.37 -0.13 -6.22
N VAL A 122 -8.50 -1.11 -6.04
CA VAL A 122 -8.84 -2.52 -5.90
C VAL A 122 -8.69 -2.96 -4.45
N PHE A 123 -9.75 -3.53 -3.89
CA PHE A 123 -9.73 -4.25 -2.62
C PHE A 123 -9.88 -5.74 -2.88
N THR A 124 -8.86 -6.54 -2.56
CA THR A 124 -8.82 -7.96 -2.90
C THR A 124 -7.95 -8.77 -1.95
N LEU A 125 -8.31 -10.04 -1.72
CA LEU A 125 -7.44 -11.02 -1.07
C LEU A 125 -6.58 -11.79 -2.08
N ASP A 126 -6.71 -11.49 -3.37
CA ASP A 126 -6.03 -12.18 -4.48
C ASP A 126 -5.36 -11.16 -5.43
N LYS A 127 -4.31 -10.51 -4.92
CA LYS A 127 -3.52 -9.51 -5.65
C LYS A 127 -2.91 -10.03 -6.96
N PRO A 128 -2.47 -11.33 -7.07
CA PRO A 128 -1.97 -11.90 -8.31
C PRO A 128 -2.88 -11.76 -9.54
N LYS A 129 -4.19 -11.66 -9.37
CA LYS A 129 -5.13 -11.38 -10.47
C LYS A 129 -4.88 -10.07 -11.21
N TYR A 130 -4.13 -9.17 -10.59
CA TYR A 130 -3.83 -7.84 -11.12
C TYR A 130 -2.37 -7.71 -11.59
N ALA A 131 -1.65 -8.83 -11.65
CA ALA A 131 -0.23 -8.86 -12.02
C ALA A 131 0.03 -8.39 -13.46
N THR A 132 -0.94 -8.57 -14.37
CA THR A 132 -0.80 -8.16 -15.77
C THR A 132 -1.95 -7.26 -16.23
N ALA A 133 -1.66 -6.35 -17.13
CA ALA A 133 -2.67 -5.52 -17.78
C ALA A 133 -3.54 -6.38 -18.71
N ARG A 134 -4.82 -6.53 -18.40
CA ARG A 134 -5.76 -7.50 -18.98
C ARG A 134 -5.80 -7.56 -20.51
N MET A 135 -5.56 -6.46 -21.21
CA MET A 135 -5.69 -6.41 -22.66
C MET A 135 -4.38 -6.62 -23.43
N VAL A 136 -3.26 -6.35 -22.79
CA VAL A 136 -1.94 -6.36 -23.44
C VAL A 136 -1.00 -7.42 -22.86
N GLY A 137 -1.37 -8.04 -21.74
CA GLY A 137 -0.55 -9.06 -21.09
C GLY A 137 0.77 -8.55 -20.49
N LEU A 138 0.98 -7.23 -20.52
CA LEU A 138 2.19 -6.62 -19.98
C LEU A 138 2.14 -6.56 -18.46
N PRO A 139 3.28 -6.67 -17.75
CA PRO A 139 3.34 -6.68 -16.30
C PRO A 139 2.88 -5.35 -15.71
N ASN A 140 2.07 -5.43 -14.65
CA ASN A 140 1.87 -4.33 -13.72
C ASN A 140 2.94 -4.38 -12.63
N ILE A 141 3.15 -3.25 -11.95
CA ILE A 141 4.04 -3.16 -10.78
C ILE A 141 3.17 -3.16 -9.52
N LEU A 142 3.62 -3.83 -8.46
CA LEU A 142 3.02 -3.80 -7.13
C LEU A 142 4.08 -3.41 -6.08
N ILE A 143 3.81 -2.37 -5.32
CA ILE A 143 4.58 -1.98 -4.14
C ILE A 143 3.81 -2.50 -2.92
N ASP A 144 4.43 -3.39 -2.12
CA ASP A 144 3.76 -4.09 -1.01
C ASP A 144 4.79 -4.39 0.10
N ASP A 145 4.39 -4.38 1.36
CA ASP A 145 5.27 -4.65 2.51
C ASP A 145 5.44 -6.14 2.82
N ARG A 146 4.65 -7.01 2.14
CA ARG A 146 4.60 -8.45 2.42
C ARG A 146 5.33 -9.26 1.35
N PRO A 147 6.44 -9.97 1.72
CA PRO A 147 7.17 -10.83 0.77
C PRO A 147 6.29 -11.86 0.06
N ASP A 148 5.30 -12.42 0.76
CA ASP A 148 4.37 -13.40 0.18
C ASP A 148 3.54 -12.82 -0.97
N ASN A 149 3.07 -11.57 -0.84
CA ASN A 149 2.32 -10.90 -1.89
C ASN A 149 3.21 -10.63 -3.10
N ILE A 150 4.43 -10.15 -2.86
CA ILE A 150 5.43 -9.90 -3.89
C ILE A 150 5.77 -11.18 -4.67
N ASN A 151 6.08 -12.28 -3.96
CA ASN A 151 6.40 -13.56 -4.58
C ASN A 151 5.26 -14.09 -5.46
N LYS A 152 4.02 -14.03 -4.97
CA LYS A 152 2.83 -14.47 -5.70
C LYS A 152 2.54 -13.57 -6.91
N PHE A 153 2.73 -12.26 -6.76
CA PHE A 153 2.52 -11.29 -7.83
C PHE A 153 3.54 -11.50 -8.97
N ASN A 154 4.83 -11.72 -8.63
CA ASN A 154 5.88 -12.04 -9.58
C ASN A 154 5.60 -13.38 -10.31
N ALA A 155 5.19 -14.41 -9.57
CA ALA A 155 4.82 -15.70 -10.15
C ALA A 155 3.64 -15.64 -11.13
N ALA A 156 2.78 -14.62 -10.97
CA ALA A 156 1.65 -14.37 -11.87
C ALA A 156 2.01 -13.44 -13.07
N GLY A 157 3.28 -13.11 -13.26
CA GLY A 157 3.80 -12.33 -14.40
C GLY A 157 3.80 -10.81 -14.17
N GLY A 158 3.61 -10.35 -12.95
CA GLY A 158 3.80 -8.95 -12.57
C GLY A 158 5.23 -8.66 -12.11
N VAL A 159 5.47 -7.43 -11.68
CA VAL A 159 6.71 -6.99 -11.05
C VAL A 159 6.40 -6.48 -9.65
N GLY A 160 6.87 -7.18 -8.63
CA GLY A 160 6.68 -6.82 -7.24
C GLY A 160 7.89 -6.11 -6.65
N ILE A 161 7.68 -5.00 -5.98
CA ILE A 161 8.68 -4.26 -5.21
C ILE A 161 8.33 -4.40 -3.72
N LEU A 162 9.20 -5.06 -2.95
CA LEU A 162 9.04 -5.15 -1.51
C LEU A 162 9.47 -3.82 -0.89
N PHE A 163 8.60 -3.20 -0.10
CA PHE A 163 8.93 -1.98 0.62
C PHE A 163 8.42 -2.03 2.06
N GLN A 164 9.31 -1.86 3.03
CA GLN A 164 9.02 -1.93 4.46
C GLN A 164 9.59 -0.69 5.16
N HIS A 165 8.73 0.21 5.63
CA HIS A 165 9.13 1.49 6.23
C HIS A 165 10.07 1.40 7.44
N ASP A 166 10.14 0.27 8.10
CA ASP A 166 11.05 0.01 9.23
C ASP A 166 12.47 -0.41 8.79
N LYS A 167 12.68 -0.69 7.51
CA LYS A 167 13.95 -1.17 6.96
C LYS A 167 14.45 -0.37 5.76
N ASP A 168 13.53 0.15 4.96
CA ASP A 168 13.83 0.69 3.65
C ASP A 168 13.67 2.21 3.65
N ASP A 169 14.62 2.92 3.07
CA ASP A 169 14.47 4.35 2.81
C ASP A 169 13.60 4.60 1.58
N LEU A 170 12.80 5.65 1.64
CA LEU A 170 11.87 5.98 0.57
C LEU A 170 12.58 6.45 -0.70
N GLU A 171 13.61 7.29 -0.58
CA GLU A 171 14.32 7.87 -1.72
C GLU A 171 15.46 6.97 -2.20
N GLU A 172 16.31 6.54 -1.27
CA GLU A 172 17.51 5.75 -1.58
C GLU A 172 17.19 4.33 -2.04
N TYR A 173 16.05 3.77 -1.64
CA TYR A 173 15.65 2.43 -2.04
C TYR A 173 14.44 2.41 -2.96
N LEU A 174 13.25 2.80 -2.47
CA LEU A 174 12.01 2.58 -3.22
C LEU A 174 11.95 3.34 -4.55
N PHE A 175 12.36 4.59 -4.55
CA PHE A 175 12.30 5.40 -5.77
C PHE A 175 13.29 4.91 -6.83
N GLU A 176 14.47 4.42 -6.41
CA GLU A 176 15.44 3.81 -7.31
C GLU A 176 14.96 2.45 -7.84
N GLU A 177 14.36 1.60 -7.00
CA GLU A 177 13.77 0.34 -7.44
C GLU A 177 12.66 0.53 -8.47
N ILE A 178 11.78 1.52 -8.28
CA ILE A 178 10.75 1.85 -9.28
C ILE A 178 11.40 2.25 -10.60
N ARG A 179 12.41 3.13 -10.60
CA ARG A 179 13.12 3.54 -11.82
C ARG A 179 13.76 2.34 -12.52
N HIS A 180 14.48 1.52 -11.77
CA HIS A 180 15.13 0.31 -12.28
C HIS A 180 14.14 -0.66 -12.92
N CYS A 181 13.03 -0.97 -12.26
CA CYS A 181 11.97 -1.81 -12.81
C CYS A 181 11.45 -1.27 -14.16
N LEU A 182 11.26 0.05 -14.25
CA LEU A 182 10.72 0.68 -15.45
C LEU A 182 11.68 0.64 -16.65
N GLU A 183 12.99 0.59 -16.43
CA GLU A 183 13.99 0.41 -17.48
C GLU A 183 13.93 -0.98 -18.12
N HIS A 184 13.47 -1.99 -17.36
CA HIS A 184 13.45 -3.40 -17.80
C HIS A 184 12.08 -3.87 -18.31
N ILE A 185 11.02 -3.10 -18.11
CA ILE A 185 9.64 -3.44 -18.54
C ILE A 185 9.29 -2.86 -19.93
N ARG A 186 10.13 -2.00 -20.46
CA ARG A 186 9.93 -1.32 -21.77
C ARG A 186 10.32 -2.15 -22.95
#